data_7fa1c39e976425d426d76c4d587f3bf8
#
_entry.id   7fa1c39e976425d426d76c4d587f3bf8
#
_cell.length_a   1.000
_cell.length_b   1.000
_cell.length_c   1.000
_cell.angle_alpha   90.00
_cell.angle_beta   90.00
_cell.angle_gamma   90.00
#
_symmetry.space_group_name_H-M   'P 1'
#
loop_
_entity.id
_entity.type
_entity.pdbx_description
1 polymer ?
#
loop_
_entity_poly.entity_id
_entity_poly.type
_entity_poly.pdbx_seq_one_letter_code
_entity_poly.pdbx_strand_id
1 'polypeptide(L)'
;KTIPKIRQLVEALCTSYGAPVSSSLINGAMVNHDPINAAPGGGIHGKGPEAFAAKTNTGQRLFSFPSPKELSRASLDELKELKLGYRAKYIYQLCQDAVSGALDLALLDTMDYGTALGYLTGFYGIGKKVANCVCLFGLHHIGAFPVDTWIEKILMAQYYDKRKYRRTPKTCLCDTIVKDVFGQYGGCAGVMQQYIFYYERLRNSKLS
;
A
#
# COMPACT_ATOMS: atom_id res chain seq x y z
N LYS A 1 -5.74 4.67 12.31
CA LYS A 1 -4.55 5.44 12.76
C LYS A 1 -4.50 6.77 12.03
N THR A 2 -3.93 7.80 12.65
CA THR A 2 -3.71 9.12 12.03
C THR A 2 -2.52 9.08 11.07
N ILE A 3 -2.46 10.02 10.12
CA ILE A 3 -1.35 10.12 9.16
C ILE A 3 0.01 10.26 9.86
N PRO A 4 0.18 11.13 10.89
CA PRO A 4 1.44 11.20 11.62
C PRO A 4 1.86 9.86 12.22
N LYS A 5 0.90 9.08 12.74
CA LYS A 5 1.20 7.75 13.30
C LYS A 5 1.60 6.74 12.24
N ILE A 6 0.99 6.79 11.05
CA ILE A 6 1.39 5.93 9.91
C ILE A 6 2.82 6.26 9.50
N ARG A 7 3.14 7.55 9.32
CA ARG A 7 4.50 8.01 8.99
C ARG A 7 5.52 7.50 10.00
N GLN A 8 5.27 7.70 11.31
CA GLN A 8 6.14 7.21 12.37
C GLN A 8 6.40 5.69 12.30
N LEU A 9 5.38 4.89 11.96
CA LEU A 9 5.53 3.44 11.85
C LEU A 9 6.36 3.04 10.61
N VAL A 10 6.17 3.72 9.48
CA VAL A 10 6.97 3.51 8.27
C VAL A 10 8.43 3.89 8.53
N GLU A 11 8.68 5.05 9.14
CA GLU A 11 10.03 5.48 9.52
C GLU A 11 10.71 4.48 10.46
N ALA A 12 9.98 3.96 11.45
CA ALA A 12 10.51 2.95 12.37
C ALA A 12 10.91 1.66 11.62
N LEU A 13 10.08 1.18 10.69
CA LEU A 13 10.40 0.02 9.85
C LEU A 13 11.63 0.27 8.97
N CYS A 14 11.69 1.43 8.29
CA CYS A 14 12.81 1.80 7.45
C CYS A 14 14.13 1.88 8.26
N THR A 15 14.10 2.54 9.41
CA THR A 15 15.29 2.73 10.26
C THR A 15 15.79 1.41 10.86
N SER A 16 14.87 0.50 11.22
CA SER A 16 15.24 -0.77 11.87
C SER A 16 15.71 -1.84 10.89
N TYR A 17 15.13 -1.87 9.67
CA TYR A 17 15.34 -2.99 8.75
C TYR A 17 15.69 -2.55 7.32
N GLY A 18 15.54 -1.29 6.97
CA GLY A 18 15.85 -0.78 5.63
C GLY A 18 17.35 -0.56 5.41
N ALA A 19 17.77 -0.59 4.15
CA ALA A 19 19.13 -0.26 3.76
C ALA A 19 19.37 1.26 3.76
N PRO A 20 20.55 1.75 4.16
CA PRO A 20 20.89 3.16 4.04
C PRO A 20 20.82 3.62 2.56
N VAL A 21 20.15 4.73 2.31
CA VAL A 21 20.07 5.31 0.97
C VAL A 21 21.33 6.17 0.72
N SER A 22 22.04 5.90 -0.38
CA SER A 22 23.22 6.69 -0.73
C SER A 22 22.86 8.05 -1.31
N SER A 23 23.69 9.07 -1.05
CA SER A 23 23.48 10.43 -1.57
C SER A 23 23.50 10.50 -3.10
N SER A 24 24.18 9.59 -3.78
CA SER A 24 24.19 9.47 -5.23
C SER A 24 22.81 9.13 -5.82
N LEU A 25 21.99 8.40 -5.11
CA LEU A 25 20.62 8.04 -5.54
C LEU A 25 19.64 9.22 -5.41
N ILE A 26 19.87 10.15 -4.49
CA ILE A 26 18.97 11.30 -4.31
C ILE A 26 19.21 12.36 -5.38
N ASN A 27 20.46 12.58 -5.77
CA ASN A 27 20.80 13.56 -6.81
C ASN A 27 20.42 13.09 -8.22
N GLY A 28 20.26 11.77 -8.43
CA GLY A 28 19.79 11.20 -9.70
C GLY A 28 18.27 11.00 -9.81
N ALA A 29 17.56 10.97 -8.69
CA ALA A 29 16.13 10.61 -8.65
C ALA A 29 15.16 11.77 -8.94
N MET A 30 15.66 12.96 -9.27
CA MET A 30 14.81 14.04 -9.81
C MET A 30 14.45 13.87 -11.29
N VAL A 31 14.93 12.82 -11.93
CA VAL A 31 14.63 12.52 -13.34
C VAL A 31 14.34 11.02 -13.49
N ASN A 32 13.10 10.72 -13.82
CA ASN A 32 12.54 9.43 -14.25
C ASN A 32 12.04 8.49 -13.16
N HIS A 33 10.74 8.58 -12.95
CA HIS A 33 9.89 7.49 -12.48
C HIS A 33 9.74 6.46 -13.61
N ASP A 34 10.69 5.51 -13.71
CA ASP A 34 10.48 4.23 -14.38
C ASP A 34 10.81 3.12 -13.37
N PRO A 35 9.80 2.52 -12.71
CA PRO A 35 10.03 1.48 -11.70
C PRO A 35 10.23 0.07 -12.26
N ILE A 36 10.31 -0.17 -13.57
CA ILE A 36 10.17 -1.53 -14.17
C ILE A 36 11.36 -2.03 -14.98
N ASN A 37 12.56 -1.47 -14.87
CA ASN A 37 13.71 -2.10 -15.57
C ASN A 37 15.02 -2.00 -14.78
N ALA A 38 15.11 -2.71 -13.66
CA ALA A 38 16.39 -3.02 -13.04
C ALA A 38 16.69 -4.50 -13.30
N ALA A 39 17.47 -4.79 -14.36
CA ALA A 39 18.02 -6.10 -14.64
C ALA A 39 18.89 -6.59 -13.46
N PRO A 40 18.86 -7.89 -13.12
CA PRO A 40 19.75 -8.46 -12.13
C PRO A 40 21.14 -8.68 -12.72
N GLY A 41 22.15 -8.01 -12.20
CA GLY A 41 23.52 -8.35 -12.53
C GLY A 41 24.51 -7.19 -12.49
N GLY A 42 25.22 -7.05 -11.39
CA GLY A 42 26.35 -6.15 -11.30
C GLY A 42 26.89 -6.07 -9.87
N GLY A 43 27.61 -7.11 -9.44
CA GLY A 43 28.37 -7.10 -8.20
C GLY A 43 29.47 -6.05 -8.25
N ILE A 44 29.47 -5.12 -7.32
CA ILE A 44 30.64 -4.29 -6.99
C ILE A 44 31.04 -4.60 -5.56
N HIS A 45 32.13 -5.35 -5.42
CA HIS A 45 32.90 -5.45 -4.20
C HIS A 45 33.56 -4.11 -3.92
N GLY A 46 33.37 -3.54 -2.75
CA GLY A 46 34.25 -2.48 -2.29
C GLY A 46 33.69 -1.56 -1.22
N LYS A 47 34.10 -1.78 0.02
CA LYS A 47 34.13 -0.91 1.19
C LYS A 47 32.77 -0.54 1.85
N GLY A 48 32.75 -0.72 3.15
CA GLY A 48 31.60 -0.70 4.07
C GLY A 48 30.60 0.46 3.90
N PRO A 49 29.35 0.23 4.30
CA PRO A 49 28.19 1.07 3.95
C PRO A 49 28.10 2.43 4.68
N GLU A 50 29.05 2.79 5.53
CA GLU A 50 28.91 3.98 6.38
C GLU A 50 29.27 5.33 5.69
N ALA A 51 30.02 5.31 4.60
CA ALA A 51 30.61 6.54 4.05
C ALA A 51 29.66 7.38 3.16
N PHE A 52 28.51 6.83 2.69
CA PHE A 52 27.67 7.48 1.66
C PHE A 52 26.17 7.51 1.98
N ALA A 53 25.77 7.43 3.27
CA ALA A 53 24.36 7.54 3.61
C ALA A 53 23.83 8.95 3.30
N ALA A 54 22.80 9.02 2.48
CA ALA A 54 22.11 10.26 2.17
C ALA A 54 21.44 10.81 3.44
N LYS A 55 21.53 12.11 3.62
CA LYS A 55 20.90 12.84 4.72
C LYS A 55 19.86 13.81 4.19
N THR A 56 18.80 14.05 4.95
CA THR A 56 17.91 15.18 4.73
C THR A 56 18.66 16.51 4.88
N ASN A 57 18.03 17.62 4.48
CA ASN A 57 18.55 18.98 4.74
C ASN A 57 18.80 19.24 6.25
N THR A 58 18.19 18.44 7.13
CA THR A 58 18.37 18.47 8.59
C THR A 58 19.48 17.52 9.09
N GLY A 59 20.22 16.88 8.17
CA GLY A 59 21.31 15.94 8.53
C GLY A 59 20.87 14.53 8.94
N GLN A 60 19.57 14.21 8.86
CA GLN A 60 19.03 12.89 9.20
C GLN A 60 19.35 11.86 8.11
N ARG A 61 19.82 10.67 8.48
CA ARG A 61 20.05 9.55 7.56
C ARG A 61 18.73 9.05 6.99
N LEU A 62 18.71 8.74 5.69
CA LEU A 62 17.57 8.14 5.01
C LEU A 62 17.79 6.64 4.83
N PHE A 63 16.70 5.89 4.96
CA PHE A 63 16.67 4.45 4.77
C PHE A 63 15.56 4.08 3.79
N SER A 64 15.82 3.06 2.95
CA SER A 64 14.79 2.50 2.08
C SER A 64 13.70 1.79 2.89
N PHE A 65 12.53 1.62 2.30
CA PHE A 65 11.56 0.68 2.87
C PHE A 65 12.14 -0.74 2.74
N PRO A 66 12.12 -1.54 3.82
CA PRO A 66 12.76 -2.85 3.80
C PRO A 66 12.07 -3.81 2.83
N SER A 67 12.88 -4.59 2.09
CA SER A 67 12.39 -5.71 1.30
C SER A 67 11.81 -6.82 2.19
N PRO A 68 11.00 -7.74 1.64
CA PRO A 68 10.52 -8.90 2.39
C PRO A 68 11.65 -9.71 3.05
N LYS A 69 12.78 -9.87 2.35
CA LYS A 69 13.96 -10.57 2.85
C LYS A 69 14.62 -9.87 4.03
N GLU A 70 14.70 -8.54 4.00
CA GLU A 70 15.24 -7.75 5.12
C GLU A 70 14.30 -7.81 6.32
N LEU A 71 12.99 -7.64 6.08
CA LEU A 71 11.99 -7.62 7.14
C LEU A 71 11.70 -9.02 7.72
N SER A 72 11.94 -10.10 6.97
CA SER A 72 11.79 -11.49 7.46
C SER A 72 12.79 -11.87 8.55
N ARG A 73 13.85 -11.06 8.74
CA ARG A 73 14.81 -11.24 9.84
C ARG A 73 14.24 -10.80 11.20
N ALA A 74 13.20 -9.97 11.18
CA ALA A 74 12.53 -9.52 12.39
C ALA A 74 11.74 -10.66 13.03
N SER A 75 11.88 -10.82 14.34
CA SER A 75 10.98 -11.65 15.12
C SER A 75 9.60 -10.98 15.26
N LEU A 76 8.59 -11.78 15.60
CA LEU A 76 7.26 -11.24 15.86
C LEU A 76 7.26 -10.24 17.02
N ASP A 77 8.10 -10.44 18.03
CA ASP A 77 8.14 -9.58 19.22
C ASP A 77 8.81 -8.24 18.89
N GLU A 78 9.89 -8.22 18.13
CA GLU A 78 10.49 -6.98 17.63
C GLU A 78 9.48 -6.16 16.80
N LEU A 79 8.69 -6.80 15.92
CA LEU A 79 7.63 -6.11 15.17
C LEU A 79 6.53 -5.56 16.09
N LYS A 80 6.21 -6.22 17.21
CA LYS A 80 5.27 -5.69 18.22
C LYS A 80 5.84 -4.46 18.93
N GLU A 81 7.13 -4.47 19.28
CA GLU A 81 7.85 -3.35 19.92
C GLU A 81 7.81 -2.09 19.07
N LEU A 82 7.81 -2.21 17.73
CA LEU A 82 7.58 -1.09 16.81
C LEU A 82 6.17 -0.50 16.87
N LYS A 83 5.32 -0.97 17.78
CA LYS A 83 3.92 -0.50 17.99
C LYS A 83 3.01 -0.69 16.77
N LEU A 84 3.30 -1.70 15.94
CA LEU A 84 2.45 -2.08 14.81
C LEU A 84 1.09 -2.62 15.27
N GLY A 85 0.99 -3.07 16.53
CA GLY A 85 -0.21 -3.67 17.12
C GLY A 85 -0.52 -5.02 16.45
N TYR A 86 -1.80 -5.30 16.21
CA TYR A 86 -2.22 -6.56 15.59
C TYR A 86 -1.64 -6.77 14.17
N ARG A 87 -1.14 -5.72 13.52
CA ARG A 87 -0.52 -5.81 12.18
C ARG A 87 0.83 -6.49 12.19
N ALA A 88 1.52 -6.54 13.34
CA ALA A 88 2.81 -7.20 13.46
C ALA A 88 2.78 -8.64 12.95
N LYS A 89 1.76 -9.41 13.36
CA LYS A 89 1.59 -10.80 12.92
C LYS A 89 1.28 -10.94 11.42
N TYR A 90 0.55 -9.98 10.84
CA TYR A 90 0.26 -9.99 9.40
C TYR A 90 1.51 -9.69 8.58
N ILE A 91 2.27 -8.67 8.99
CA ILE A 91 3.53 -8.29 8.33
C ILE A 91 4.54 -9.46 8.45
N TYR A 92 4.68 -10.03 9.64
CA TYR A 92 5.55 -11.18 9.86
C TYR A 92 5.21 -12.33 8.91
N GLN A 93 3.94 -12.77 8.87
CA GLN A 93 3.53 -13.87 8.01
C GLN A 93 3.72 -13.56 6.52
N LEU A 94 3.32 -12.37 6.06
CA LEU A 94 3.48 -11.96 4.67
C LEU A 94 4.94 -11.93 4.22
N CYS A 95 5.87 -11.55 5.11
CA CYS A 95 7.29 -11.62 4.81
C CYS A 95 7.78 -13.06 4.67
N GLN A 96 7.29 -13.98 5.52
CA GLN A 96 7.62 -15.41 5.40
C GLN A 96 7.03 -15.98 4.10
N ASP A 97 5.80 -15.65 3.76
CA ASP A 97 5.14 -16.09 2.52
C ASP A 97 5.90 -15.60 1.27
N ALA A 98 6.38 -14.33 1.30
CA ALA A 98 7.16 -13.78 0.19
C ALA A 98 8.56 -14.41 0.07
N VAL A 99 9.24 -14.67 1.20
CA VAL A 99 10.58 -15.29 1.19
C VAL A 99 10.52 -16.77 0.80
N SER A 100 9.46 -17.48 1.18
CA SER A 100 9.24 -18.88 0.78
C SER A 100 8.77 -19.04 -0.67
N GLY A 101 8.39 -17.94 -1.35
CA GLY A 101 7.81 -17.96 -2.69
C GLY A 101 6.31 -18.27 -2.72
N ALA A 102 5.64 -18.46 -1.58
CA ALA A 102 4.19 -18.62 -1.51
C ALA A 102 3.47 -17.35 -2.01
N LEU A 103 3.97 -16.18 -1.63
CA LEU A 103 3.58 -14.89 -2.20
C LEU A 103 4.60 -14.50 -3.29
N ASP A 104 4.24 -14.76 -4.54
CA ASP A 104 5.04 -14.38 -5.70
C ASP A 104 4.69 -12.98 -6.19
N LEU A 105 5.56 -12.01 -5.88
CA LEU A 105 5.37 -10.61 -6.25
C LEU A 105 5.55 -10.37 -7.76
N ALA A 106 6.41 -11.14 -8.43
CA ALA A 106 6.62 -11.01 -9.87
C ALA A 106 5.41 -11.53 -10.65
N LEU A 107 4.79 -12.61 -10.16
CA LEU A 107 3.55 -13.13 -10.74
C LEU A 107 2.39 -12.13 -10.61
N LEU A 108 2.32 -11.40 -9.51
CA LEU A 108 1.29 -10.38 -9.27
C LEU A 108 1.27 -9.30 -10.36
N ASP A 109 2.44 -8.85 -10.84
CA ASP A 109 2.54 -7.82 -11.88
C ASP A 109 1.96 -8.27 -13.25
N THR A 110 1.78 -9.58 -13.44
CA THR A 110 1.22 -10.15 -14.67
C THR A 110 -0.29 -10.42 -14.59
N MET A 111 -0.88 -10.32 -13.41
CA MET A 111 -2.29 -10.66 -13.18
C MET A 111 -3.22 -9.53 -13.59
N ASP A 112 -4.37 -9.87 -14.16
CA ASP A 112 -5.50 -8.94 -14.26
C ASP A 112 -6.07 -8.61 -12.86
N TYR A 113 -6.88 -7.56 -12.78
CA TYR A 113 -7.42 -7.07 -11.51
C TYR A 113 -8.18 -8.15 -10.72
N GLY A 114 -9.04 -8.93 -11.38
CA GLY A 114 -9.87 -9.95 -10.70
C GLY A 114 -9.01 -11.06 -10.11
N THR A 115 -8.04 -11.53 -10.88
CA THR A 115 -7.08 -12.57 -10.49
C THR A 115 -6.18 -12.07 -9.34
N ALA A 116 -5.62 -10.86 -9.47
CA ALA A 116 -4.79 -10.24 -8.44
C ALA A 116 -5.55 -10.05 -7.12
N LEU A 117 -6.80 -9.57 -7.18
CA LEU A 117 -7.66 -9.41 -6.01
C LEU A 117 -7.92 -10.75 -5.31
N GLY A 118 -8.26 -11.80 -6.07
CA GLY A 118 -8.46 -13.15 -5.55
C GLY A 118 -7.19 -13.73 -4.93
N TYR A 119 -6.06 -13.63 -5.62
CA TYR A 119 -4.76 -14.09 -5.14
C TYR A 119 -4.36 -13.41 -3.82
N LEU A 120 -4.42 -12.07 -3.77
CA LEU A 120 -4.06 -11.30 -2.58
C LEU A 120 -4.93 -11.62 -1.38
N THR A 121 -6.25 -11.79 -1.56
CA THR A 121 -7.17 -12.07 -0.45
C THR A 121 -6.99 -13.47 0.14
N GLY A 122 -6.24 -14.35 -0.50
CA GLY A 122 -5.84 -15.67 0.05
C GLY A 122 -4.80 -15.57 1.17
N PHE A 123 -4.08 -14.45 1.30
CA PHE A 123 -3.02 -14.31 2.31
C PHE A 123 -3.52 -13.76 3.64
N TYR A 124 -2.92 -14.25 4.72
CA TYR A 124 -3.28 -13.87 6.06
C TYR A 124 -3.07 -12.37 6.34
N GLY A 125 -4.15 -11.69 6.67
CA GLY A 125 -4.13 -10.25 6.97
C GLY A 125 -4.40 -9.35 5.77
N ILE A 126 -4.54 -9.90 4.56
CA ILE A 126 -4.97 -9.16 3.38
C ILE A 126 -6.48 -9.37 3.17
N GLY A 127 -7.28 -8.45 3.67
CA GLY A 127 -8.69 -8.37 3.34
C GLY A 127 -8.94 -7.60 2.06
N LYS A 128 -10.19 -7.63 1.56
CA LYS A 128 -10.61 -6.98 0.31
C LYS A 128 -10.15 -5.51 0.18
N LYS A 129 -10.23 -4.72 1.26
CA LYS A 129 -9.77 -3.33 1.28
C LYS A 129 -8.28 -3.22 0.99
N VAL A 130 -7.45 -4.04 1.66
CA VAL A 130 -5.99 -4.02 1.49
C VAL A 130 -5.62 -4.50 0.10
N ALA A 131 -6.23 -5.59 -0.38
CA ALA A 131 -6.02 -6.11 -1.72
C ALA A 131 -6.35 -5.04 -2.80
N ASN A 132 -7.47 -4.34 -2.66
CA ASN A 132 -7.81 -3.23 -3.57
C ASN A 132 -6.79 -2.08 -3.51
N CYS A 133 -6.23 -1.77 -2.33
CA CYS A 133 -5.16 -0.78 -2.23
C CYS A 133 -3.90 -1.23 -2.98
N VAL A 134 -3.50 -2.50 -2.84
CA VAL A 134 -2.36 -3.05 -3.58
C VAL A 134 -2.63 -3.02 -5.08
N CYS A 135 -3.80 -3.47 -5.52
CA CYS A 135 -4.21 -3.41 -6.93
C CYS A 135 -4.16 -1.99 -7.50
N LEU A 136 -4.72 -1.01 -6.77
CA LEU A 136 -4.78 0.38 -7.24
C LEU A 136 -3.41 1.06 -7.27
N PHE A 137 -2.66 0.99 -6.17
CA PHE A 137 -1.45 1.79 -5.98
C PHE A 137 -0.16 1.05 -6.35
N GLY A 138 -0.14 -0.28 -6.23
CA GLY A 138 1.02 -1.10 -6.52
C GLY A 138 1.00 -1.68 -7.93
N LEU A 139 -0.16 -2.19 -8.37
CA LEU A 139 -0.30 -2.87 -9.65
C LEU A 139 -0.97 -2.00 -10.74
N HIS A 140 -1.26 -0.75 -10.44
CA HIS A 140 -1.86 0.22 -11.37
C HIS A 140 -3.22 -0.21 -11.98
N HIS A 141 -3.95 -1.09 -11.31
CA HIS A 141 -5.33 -1.42 -11.70
C HIS A 141 -6.26 -0.26 -11.32
N ILE A 142 -6.31 0.77 -12.15
CA ILE A 142 -7.01 2.03 -11.88
C ILE A 142 -8.53 1.89 -11.69
N GLY A 143 -9.09 0.74 -12.03
CA GLY A 143 -10.48 0.38 -11.73
C GLY A 143 -10.70 -0.18 -10.32
N ALA A 144 -9.64 -0.55 -9.59
CA ALA A 144 -9.75 -1.06 -8.23
C ALA A 144 -10.24 0.03 -7.27
N PHE A 145 -11.27 -0.29 -6.47
CA PHE A 145 -11.95 0.68 -5.61
C PHE A 145 -11.81 0.27 -4.14
N PRO A 146 -10.79 0.75 -3.41
CA PRO A 146 -10.65 0.45 -1.99
C PRO A 146 -11.76 1.09 -1.16
N VAL A 147 -12.55 0.27 -0.47
CA VAL A 147 -13.59 0.75 0.44
C VAL A 147 -13.08 0.60 1.87
N ASP A 148 -12.76 1.72 2.51
CA ASP A 148 -12.52 1.81 3.94
C ASP A 148 -13.76 2.35 4.66
N THR A 149 -13.71 2.42 5.98
CA THR A 149 -14.84 2.90 6.80
C THR A 149 -15.26 4.34 6.48
N TRP A 150 -14.37 5.15 5.94
CA TRP A 150 -14.71 6.51 5.54
C TRP A 150 -15.37 6.55 4.16
N ILE A 151 -14.80 5.87 3.19
CA ILE A 151 -15.41 5.71 1.87
C ILE A 151 -16.79 5.03 1.99
N GLU A 152 -16.93 4.01 2.85
CA GLU A 152 -18.23 3.40 3.13
C GLU A 152 -19.27 4.44 3.59
N LYS A 153 -18.89 5.32 4.55
CA LYS A 153 -19.77 6.40 5.01
C LYS A 153 -20.16 7.35 3.88
N ILE A 154 -19.22 7.70 3.01
CA ILE A 154 -19.50 8.56 1.85
C ILE A 154 -20.47 7.88 0.88
N LEU A 155 -20.21 6.61 0.56
CA LEU A 155 -21.09 5.83 -0.32
C LEU A 155 -22.52 5.77 0.23
N MET A 156 -22.65 5.52 1.54
CA MET A 156 -23.96 5.46 2.19
C MET A 156 -24.65 6.82 2.29
N ALA A 157 -23.91 7.90 2.47
CA ALA A 157 -24.48 9.23 2.60
C ALA A 157 -24.89 9.87 1.25
N GLN A 158 -24.13 9.61 0.19
CA GLN A 158 -24.28 10.32 -1.09
C GLN A 158 -24.88 9.46 -2.21
N TYR A 159 -24.67 8.14 -2.18
CA TYR A 159 -25.02 7.26 -3.30
C TYR A 159 -26.00 6.14 -2.92
N TYR A 160 -26.32 5.97 -1.63
CA TYR A 160 -27.28 4.96 -1.20
C TYR A 160 -28.73 5.40 -1.47
N ASP A 161 -29.45 4.63 -2.28
CA ASP A 161 -30.90 4.76 -2.46
C ASP A 161 -31.61 3.54 -1.85
N LYS A 162 -32.43 3.79 -0.82
CA LYS A 162 -33.19 2.75 -0.11
C LYS A 162 -34.14 1.98 -1.02
N ARG A 163 -34.70 2.63 -2.05
CA ARG A 163 -35.63 1.96 -2.99
C ARG A 163 -34.86 1.01 -3.90
N LYS A 164 -33.72 1.50 -4.46
CA LYS A 164 -32.88 0.76 -5.39
C LYS A 164 -32.19 -0.44 -4.70
N TYR A 165 -31.62 -0.24 -3.52
CA TYR A 165 -30.77 -1.24 -2.86
C TYR A 165 -31.46 -2.04 -1.74
N ARG A 166 -32.79 -1.96 -1.61
CA ARG A 166 -33.57 -2.62 -0.55
C ARG A 166 -33.32 -4.11 -0.42
N ARG A 167 -33.04 -4.79 -1.54
CA ARG A 167 -32.81 -6.25 -1.58
C ARG A 167 -31.35 -6.65 -1.62
N THR A 168 -30.44 -5.69 -1.64
CA THR A 168 -29.00 -5.95 -1.69
C THR A 168 -28.48 -6.33 -0.30
N PRO A 169 -27.80 -7.47 -0.15
CA PRO A 169 -27.19 -7.86 1.12
C PRO A 169 -26.16 -6.80 1.57
N LYS A 170 -26.09 -6.54 2.87
CA LYS A 170 -25.16 -5.54 3.43
C LYS A 170 -23.70 -5.84 3.05
N THR A 171 -23.33 -7.11 2.96
CA THR A 171 -21.97 -7.55 2.60
C THR A 171 -21.55 -7.17 1.18
N CYS A 172 -22.52 -7.02 0.26
CA CYS A 172 -22.28 -6.67 -1.14
C CYS A 172 -22.73 -5.24 -1.48
N LEU A 173 -23.27 -4.51 -0.52
CA LEU A 173 -23.92 -3.23 -0.77
C LEU A 173 -22.97 -2.19 -1.35
N CYS A 174 -21.80 -2.01 -0.72
CA CYS A 174 -20.80 -1.07 -1.23
C CYS A 174 -20.33 -1.45 -2.63
N ASP A 175 -20.07 -2.74 -2.89
CA ASP A 175 -19.65 -3.20 -4.21
C ASP A 175 -20.71 -2.93 -5.28
N THR A 176 -21.98 -3.15 -4.94
CA THR A 176 -23.09 -2.89 -5.84
C THR A 176 -23.21 -1.40 -6.15
N ILE A 177 -23.10 -0.54 -5.12
CA ILE A 177 -23.11 0.92 -5.31
C ILE A 177 -21.93 1.34 -6.20
N VAL A 178 -20.71 0.84 -5.90
CA VAL A 178 -19.51 1.14 -6.68
C VAL A 178 -19.69 0.75 -8.14
N LYS A 179 -20.19 -0.46 -8.42
CA LYS A 179 -20.45 -0.94 -9.77
C LYS A 179 -21.48 -0.06 -10.51
N ASP A 180 -22.58 0.26 -9.83
CA ASP A 180 -23.69 1.00 -10.44
C ASP A 180 -23.38 2.48 -10.72
N VAL A 181 -22.58 3.10 -9.84
CA VAL A 181 -22.28 4.54 -9.91
C VAL A 181 -20.97 4.79 -10.64
N PHE A 182 -19.93 4.00 -10.36
CA PHE A 182 -18.59 4.24 -10.89
C PHE A 182 -18.20 3.33 -12.04
N GLY A 183 -18.95 2.26 -12.32
CA GLY A 183 -18.70 1.37 -13.45
C GLY A 183 -18.78 2.06 -14.82
N GLN A 184 -19.50 3.17 -14.91
CA GLN A 184 -19.61 3.98 -16.14
C GLN A 184 -18.32 4.73 -16.53
N TYR A 185 -17.33 4.83 -15.64
CA TYR A 185 -16.10 5.59 -15.86
C TYR A 185 -14.99 4.77 -16.56
N GLY A 186 -15.36 3.80 -17.39
CA GLY A 186 -14.41 3.13 -18.30
C GLY A 186 -13.20 2.50 -17.62
N GLY A 187 -13.40 1.88 -16.45
CA GLY A 187 -12.30 1.24 -15.70
C GLY A 187 -11.51 2.16 -14.77
N CYS A 188 -11.86 3.45 -14.68
CA CYS A 188 -11.15 4.43 -13.82
C CYS A 188 -11.82 4.64 -12.46
N ALA A 189 -12.64 3.70 -11.98
CA ALA A 189 -13.39 3.84 -10.72
C ALA A 189 -12.50 4.15 -9.50
N GLY A 190 -11.30 3.56 -9.43
CA GLY A 190 -10.34 3.82 -8.36
C GLY A 190 -9.78 5.24 -8.38
N VAL A 191 -9.57 5.81 -9.57
CA VAL A 191 -9.16 7.21 -9.71
C VAL A 191 -10.28 8.13 -9.20
N MET A 192 -11.53 7.86 -9.57
CA MET A 192 -12.69 8.61 -9.06
C MET A 192 -12.80 8.53 -7.53
N GLN A 193 -12.52 7.37 -6.95
CA GLN A 193 -12.49 7.19 -5.49
C GLN A 193 -11.45 8.11 -4.82
N GLN A 194 -10.27 8.32 -5.42
CA GLN A 194 -9.25 9.22 -4.89
C GLN A 194 -9.70 10.69 -4.93
N TYR A 195 -10.38 11.13 -5.99
CA TYR A 195 -10.96 12.47 -6.07
C TYR A 195 -12.03 12.70 -5.01
N ILE A 196 -12.94 11.73 -4.81
CA ILE A 196 -13.98 11.80 -3.78
C ILE A 196 -13.36 11.86 -2.38
N PHE A 197 -12.39 10.99 -2.12
CA PHE A 197 -11.66 10.95 -0.86
C PHE A 197 -10.99 12.30 -0.55
N TYR A 198 -10.30 12.88 -1.54
CA TYR A 198 -9.62 14.17 -1.39
C TYR A 198 -10.62 15.32 -1.18
N TYR A 199 -11.68 15.37 -1.98
CA TYR A 199 -12.73 16.38 -1.88
C TYR A 199 -13.40 16.38 -0.49
N GLU A 200 -13.84 15.23 -0.03
CA GLU A 200 -14.48 15.10 1.27
C GLU A 200 -13.53 15.41 2.44
N ARG A 201 -12.26 15.09 2.28
CA ARG A 201 -11.24 15.45 3.26
C ARG A 201 -11.06 16.97 3.37
N LEU A 202 -11.00 17.68 2.24
CA LEU A 202 -10.90 19.14 2.23
C LEU A 202 -12.14 19.79 2.82
N ARG A 203 -13.31 19.26 2.49
CA ARG A 203 -14.59 19.76 3.03
C ARG A 203 -14.67 19.63 4.54
N ASN A 204 -14.27 18.49 5.08
CA ASN A 204 -14.31 18.25 6.53
C ASN A 204 -13.20 19.00 7.30
N SER A 205 -12.04 19.30 6.66
CA SER A 205 -10.98 20.09 7.28
C SER A 205 -11.31 21.57 7.42
N LYS A 206 -12.29 22.08 6.66
CA LYS A 206 -12.78 23.47 6.76
C LYS A 206 -13.87 23.64 7.83
N LEU A 207 -14.37 22.54 8.38
CA LEU A 207 -15.42 22.51 9.40
C LEU A 207 -14.88 22.21 10.81
N SER A 208 -13.59 21.96 10.96
CA SER A 208 -12.83 21.77 12.20
C SER A 208 -11.90 22.93 12.45
#